data_4c54e0c19df4018f9ed4a065c66b6215
#
_entry.id   4c54e0c19df4018f9ed4a065c66b6215
#
_cell.length_a   1.000
_cell.length_b   1.000
_cell.length_c   1.000
_cell.angle_alpha   90.00
_cell.angle_beta   90.00
_cell.angle_gamma   90.00
#
_symmetry.space_group_name_H-M   'P 1'
#
loop_
_entity.id
_entity.type
_entity.pdbx_description
1 polymer ?
#
loop_
_entity_poly.entity_id
_entity_poly.type
_entity_poly.pdbx_seq_one_letter_code
_entity_poly.pdbx_strand_id
1 'polypeptide(L)'
;MNTWEELEPVPLSTFRNHPFFVNLPMPTVHPIIPLTKDKEANVESELLTWLDKQPCDSVVYLSFGSGGTLSAEQMAEPLGADSASGSFFEAGGNVSLTASYFPDGFLERTRGAGMVTATWAPQVGVLSHPSVYGFVTHCGWNSVMESMVHGVAMVAWPLYAEQKMNARALVEMGVAVRPEAGDEGVVGRAEVERVVRLVVEGEEGKEIRGRVRKMQQSAVEALGGGGSSGGCLSRLGKEWWDGSTG
;
A
#
# COMPACT_ATOMS: atom_id res chain seq x y z
N MET A 1 -13.71 -10.22 7.70
CA MET A 1 -12.41 -9.50 7.83
C MET A 1 -11.88 -9.20 6.44
N ASN A 2 -11.33 -8.00 6.22
CA ASN A 2 -10.71 -7.61 4.97
C ASN A 2 -9.32 -8.25 4.84
N THR A 3 -9.28 -9.53 4.47
CA THR A 3 -8.09 -10.35 4.33
C THR A 3 -8.43 -11.64 3.59
N TRP A 4 -7.45 -12.49 3.29
CA TRP A 4 -7.66 -13.84 2.77
C TRP A 4 -6.78 -14.85 3.49
N GLU A 5 -7.09 -16.14 3.35
CA GLU A 5 -6.51 -17.21 4.17
C GLU A 5 -4.99 -17.29 4.06
N GLU A 6 -4.47 -17.10 2.86
CA GLU A 6 -3.04 -17.24 2.57
C GLU A 6 -2.22 -16.00 2.99
N LEU A 7 -2.88 -14.84 3.18
CA LEU A 7 -2.24 -13.64 3.68
C LEU A 7 -2.04 -13.70 5.20
N GLU A 8 -3.08 -14.09 5.92
CA GLU A 8 -3.07 -14.09 7.38
C GLU A 8 -3.46 -15.47 7.97
N PRO A 9 -2.75 -16.55 7.62
CA PRO A 9 -3.12 -17.90 8.06
C PRO A 9 -3.04 -18.07 9.57
N VAL A 10 -2.05 -17.47 10.24
CA VAL A 10 -1.84 -17.59 11.68
C VAL A 10 -2.93 -16.83 12.48
N PRO A 11 -3.20 -15.54 12.22
CA PRO A 11 -4.31 -14.84 12.87
C PRO A 11 -5.65 -15.54 12.68
N LEU A 12 -5.99 -15.95 11.46
CA LEU A 12 -7.25 -16.64 11.17
C LEU A 12 -7.36 -18.00 11.89
N SER A 13 -6.28 -18.78 11.89
CA SER A 13 -6.20 -20.04 12.65
C SER A 13 -6.34 -19.81 14.16
N THR A 14 -5.72 -18.75 14.68
CA THR A 14 -5.80 -18.40 16.11
C THR A 14 -7.24 -18.07 16.51
N PHE A 15 -7.96 -17.27 15.74
CA PHE A 15 -9.37 -16.97 16.01
C PHE A 15 -10.25 -18.22 16.03
N ARG A 16 -9.95 -19.20 15.18
CA ARG A 16 -10.75 -20.44 15.05
C ARG A 16 -10.42 -21.49 16.11
N ASN A 17 -9.18 -21.58 16.52
CA ASN A 17 -8.68 -22.78 17.22
C ASN A 17 -8.01 -22.50 18.57
N HIS A 18 -7.69 -21.24 18.91
CA HIS A 18 -7.00 -20.94 20.16
C HIS A 18 -7.93 -21.19 21.36
N PRO A 19 -7.49 -21.89 22.42
CA PRO A 19 -8.33 -22.24 23.57
C PRO A 19 -9.02 -21.06 24.25
N PHE A 20 -8.42 -19.88 24.20
CA PHE A 20 -9.02 -18.65 24.73
C PHE A 20 -10.30 -18.27 23.98
N PHE A 21 -10.32 -18.42 22.65
CA PHE A 21 -11.46 -18.02 21.83
C PHE A 21 -12.52 -19.12 21.69
N VAL A 22 -12.12 -20.40 21.69
CA VAL A 22 -13.04 -21.54 21.51
C VAL A 22 -14.13 -21.59 22.59
N ASN A 23 -13.86 -21.10 23.81
CA ASN A 23 -14.81 -21.08 24.91
C ASN A 23 -15.62 -19.76 25.02
N LEU A 24 -15.43 -18.83 24.11
CA LEU A 24 -16.17 -17.57 24.04
C LEU A 24 -17.25 -17.66 22.95
N PRO A 25 -18.40 -16.97 23.10
CA PRO A 25 -19.38 -16.83 22.04
C PRO A 25 -18.85 -15.90 20.95
N MET A 26 -17.85 -16.36 20.22
CA MET A 26 -17.24 -15.58 19.12
C MET A 26 -18.08 -15.71 17.85
N PRO A 27 -18.30 -14.60 17.12
CA PRO A 27 -18.89 -14.68 15.81
C PRO A 27 -17.97 -15.42 14.85
N THR A 28 -18.56 -16.09 13.86
CA THR A 28 -17.79 -16.74 12.80
C THR A 28 -16.97 -15.72 12.02
N VAL A 29 -15.67 -15.93 11.94
CA VAL A 29 -14.75 -15.05 11.19
C VAL A 29 -14.63 -15.53 9.76
N HIS A 30 -15.10 -14.73 8.83
CA HIS A 30 -15.00 -14.97 7.40
C HIS A 30 -13.94 -14.05 6.79
N PRO A 31 -12.84 -14.59 6.25
CA PRO A 31 -11.92 -13.82 5.44
C PRO A 31 -12.61 -13.49 4.11
N ILE A 32 -12.67 -12.22 3.80
CA ILE A 32 -13.24 -11.72 2.56
C ILE A 32 -12.19 -10.85 1.92
N ILE A 33 -11.80 -11.17 0.74
CA ILE A 33 -10.76 -10.44 0.01
C ILE A 33 -11.08 -8.99 -0.19
N PRO A 34 -9.98 -8.22 -0.43
CA PRO A 34 -9.96 -6.80 -0.30
C PRO A 34 -11.19 -6.22 -0.95
N LEU A 35 -12.03 -5.64 -0.10
CA LEU A 35 -12.98 -4.64 -0.54
C LEU A 35 -12.13 -3.43 -0.97
N THR A 36 -11.38 -3.61 -2.04
CA THR A 36 -10.73 -2.49 -2.71
C THR A 36 -11.84 -1.71 -3.39
N LYS A 37 -11.72 -0.39 -3.39
CA LYS A 37 -12.59 0.43 -4.24
C LYS A 37 -12.44 -0.08 -5.66
N ASP A 38 -13.56 -0.24 -6.36
CA ASP A 38 -13.52 -0.45 -7.80
C ASP A 38 -12.68 0.67 -8.43
N LYS A 39 -11.95 0.34 -9.50
CA LYS A 39 -11.34 1.40 -10.31
C LYS A 39 -12.45 2.42 -10.55
N GLU A 40 -12.28 3.61 -9.99
CA GLU A 40 -13.22 4.70 -10.24
C GLU A 40 -13.24 4.88 -11.76
N ALA A 41 -14.23 4.26 -12.40
CA ALA A 41 -14.40 4.30 -13.84
C ALA A 41 -14.64 5.77 -14.19
N ASN A 42 -13.76 6.35 -15.00
CA ASN A 42 -13.84 7.70 -15.53
C ASN A 42 -13.40 8.87 -14.63
N VAL A 43 -12.52 8.68 -13.65
CA VAL A 43 -11.82 9.84 -13.11
C VAL A 43 -10.74 10.25 -14.13
N GLU A 44 -11.04 11.27 -14.95
CA GLU A 44 -10.01 12.01 -15.67
C GLU A 44 -9.08 12.62 -14.62
N SER A 45 -7.99 11.93 -14.34
CA SER A 45 -6.97 12.39 -13.42
C SER A 45 -5.76 12.83 -14.23
N GLU A 46 -5.37 14.09 -14.04
CA GLU A 46 -4.10 14.61 -14.60
C GLU A 46 -2.94 13.68 -14.24
N LEU A 47 -3.03 13.04 -13.09
CA LEU A 47 -2.07 12.06 -12.59
C LEU A 47 -2.00 10.82 -13.49
N LEU A 48 -3.13 10.19 -13.80
CA LEU A 48 -3.14 9.01 -14.66
C LEU A 48 -2.63 9.36 -16.06
N THR A 49 -3.04 10.52 -16.59
CA THR A 49 -2.53 11.04 -17.85
C THR A 49 -1.00 11.29 -17.84
N TRP A 50 -0.46 11.69 -16.68
CA TRP A 50 0.98 11.83 -16.51
C TRP A 50 1.67 10.46 -16.43
N LEU A 51 1.10 9.50 -15.69
CA LEU A 51 1.60 8.13 -15.60
C LEU A 51 1.67 7.44 -16.97
N ASP A 52 0.67 7.65 -17.84
CA ASP A 52 0.65 7.12 -19.21
C ASP A 52 1.88 7.54 -20.04
N LYS A 53 2.53 8.64 -19.68
CA LYS A 53 3.74 9.15 -20.36
C LYS A 53 5.03 8.60 -19.75
N GLN A 54 4.94 7.89 -18.62
CA GLN A 54 6.12 7.35 -17.97
C GLN A 54 6.47 5.94 -18.48
N PRO A 55 7.74 5.56 -18.51
CA PRO A 55 8.12 4.18 -18.83
C PRO A 55 7.50 3.18 -17.86
N CYS A 56 7.35 1.93 -18.29
CA CYS A 56 6.99 0.85 -17.37
C CYS A 56 8.02 0.73 -16.24
N ASP A 57 7.55 0.38 -15.03
CA ASP A 57 8.41 0.15 -13.87
C ASP A 57 9.38 1.31 -13.56
N SER A 58 8.91 2.57 -13.65
CA SER A 58 9.76 3.75 -13.48
C SER A 58 9.28 4.74 -12.40
N VAL A 59 8.08 4.54 -11.85
CA VAL A 59 7.48 5.48 -10.92
C VAL A 59 7.35 4.88 -9.54
N VAL A 60 7.79 5.61 -8.52
CA VAL A 60 7.51 5.33 -7.12
C VAL A 60 6.37 6.24 -6.65
N TYR A 61 5.30 5.64 -6.17
CA TYR A 61 4.15 6.34 -5.62
C TYR A 61 4.36 6.59 -4.12
N LEU A 62 4.11 7.81 -3.64
CA LEU A 62 4.13 8.15 -2.23
C LEU A 62 2.73 8.56 -1.78
N SER A 63 2.22 7.93 -0.72
CA SER A 63 0.98 8.37 -0.07
C SER A 63 0.96 8.01 1.41
N PHE A 64 0.64 8.99 2.24
CA PHE A 64 0.52 8.83 3.69
C PHE A 64 -0.93 8.73 4.17
N GLY A 65 -1.87 8.47 3.24
CA GLY A 65 -3.29 8.28 3.52
C GLY A 65 -4.02 9.59 3.84
N SER A 66 -5.29 9.48 4.20
CA SER A 66 -6.18 10.63 4.43
C SER A 66 -6.02 11.27 5.81
N GLY A 67 -5.43 10.59 6.78
CA GLY A 67 -5.33 11.04 8.17
C GLY A 67 -3.91 11.27 8.65
N GLY A 68 -2.89 10.97 7.85
CA GLY A 68 -1.49 11.10 8.20
C GLY A 68 -0.84 12.30 7.53
N THR A 69 -0.11 13.10 8.31
CA THR A 69 0.77 14.15 7.79
C THR A 69 2.17 13.95 8.34
N LEU A 70 3.17 14.09 7.48
CA LEU A 70 4.55 14.21 7.92
C LEU A 70 4.80 15.61 8.47
N SER A 71 5.74 15.76 9.40
CA SER A 71 6.24 17.08 9.77
C SER A 71 6.89 17.76 8.56
N ALA A 72 6.93 19.08 8.52
CA ALA A 72 7.60 19.81 7.44
C ALA A 72 9.07 19.40 7.29
N GLU A 73 9.75 19.13 8.40
CA GLU A 73 11.11 18.65 8.45
C GLU A 73 11.23 17.26 7.80
N GLN A 74 10.36 16.31 8.19
CA GLN A 74 10.37 14.98 7.60
C GLN A 74 9.96 15.00 6.11
N MET A 75 9.10 15.92 5.71
CA MET A 75 8.68 16.08 4.32
C MET A 75 9.82 16.58 3.43
N ALA A 76 10.69 17.43 3.97
CA ALA A 76 11.84 17.95 3.23
C ALA A 76 12.85 16.87 2.83
N GLU A 77 12.94 15.77 3.57
CA GLU A 77 13.91 14.71 3.32
C GLU A 77 13.59 13.89 2.05
N PRO A 78 12.41 13.25 1.89
CA PRO A 78 12.08 12.53 0.66
C PRO A 78 12.03 13.46 -0.56
N LEU A 79 11.54 14.68 -0.40
CA LEU A 79 11.46 15.66 -1.48
C LEU A 79 12.82 16.24 -1.86
N GLY A 80 13.80 16.15 -0.98
CA GLY A 80 15.18 16.56 -1.24
C GLY A 80 16.05 15.46 -1.85
N ALA A 81 15.62 14.20 -1.86
CA ALA A 81 16.38 13.10 -2.41
C ALA A 81 16.60 13.29 -3.93
N ASP A 82 17.86 13.15 -4.37
CA ASP A 82 18.17 13.16 -5.80
C ASP A 82 17.75 11.81 -6.40
N SER A 83 16.53 11.75 -6.89
CA SER A 83 16.01 10.56 -7.56
C SER A 83 16.56 10.46 -8.99
N ALA A 84 17.83 10.10 -9.11
CA ALA A 84 18.41 9.81 -10.42
C ALA A 84 17.82 8.54 -11.07
N SER A 85 17.00 7.77 -10.37
CA SER A 85 16.52 6.45 -10.80
C SER A 85 14.99 6.27 -10.76
N GLY A 86 14.20 7.30 -10.56
CA GLY A 86 12.74 7.14 -10.55
C GLY A 86 11.97 8.44 -10.38
N SER A 87 10.83 8.52 -11.02
CA SER A 87 9.90 9.63 -10.85
C SER A 87 9.13 9.44 -9.54
N PHE A 88 9.13 10.44 -8.69
CA PHE A 88 8.38 10.45 -7.43
C PHE A 88 7.04 11.14 -7.63
N PHE A 89 6.04 10.55 -7.02
CA PHE A 89 4.73 11.14 -6.96
C PHE A 89 4.22 11.12 -5.51
N GLU A 90 3.66 12.23 -5.03
CA GLU A 90 3.02 12.32 -3.74
C GLU A 90 1.54 12.66 -3.88
N ALA A 91 0.66 11.87 -3.24
CA ALA A 91 -0.73 12.22 -3.05
C ALA A 91 -0.92 12.77 -1.64
N GLY A 92 -1.24 14.05 -1.54
CA GLY A 92 -1.64 14.66 -0.28
C GLY A 92 -3.06 14.26 0.09
N GLY A 93 -3.28 13.84 1.33
CA GLY A 93 -4.62 13.90 1.95
C GLY A 93 -5.08 15.36 2.02
N ASN A 94 -6.19 15.68 2.70
CA ASN A 94 -6.84 16.98 2.85
C ASN A 94 -5.94 18.19 3.27
N VAL A 95 -4.66 18.15 3.00
CA VAL A 95 -3.73 19.24 3.27
C VAL A 95 -3.62 20.07 1.99
N SER A 96 -3.98 21.34 2.09
CA SER A 96 -3.64 22.33 1.06
C SER A 96 -2.11 22.41 0.98
N LEU A 97 -1.51 21.66 0.06
CA LEU A 97 -0.07 21.73 -0.22
C LEU A 97 0.21 23.11 -0.82
N THR A 98 0.48 24.08 0.03
CA THR A 98 1.02 25.35 -0.41
C THR A 98 2.48 25.17 -0.77
N ALA A 99 3.01 25.97 -1.70
CA ALA A 99 4.41 25.92 -2.11
C ALA A 99 5.41 25.99 -0.93
N SER A 100 4.95 26.46 0.24
CA SER A 100 5.75 26.54 1.47
C SER A 100 6.10 25.20 2.12
N TYR A 101 5.45 24.11 1.72
CA TYR A 101 5.79 22.77 2.23
C TYR A 101 6.93 22.09 1.45
N PHE A 102 7.29 22.64 0.29
CA PHE A 102 8.36 22.08 -0.52
C PHE A 102 9.68 22.79 -0.28
N PRO A 103 10.79 22.07 -0.28
CA PRO A 103 12.11 22.69 -0.30
C PRO A 103 12.27 23.61 -1.50
N ASP A 104 13.05 24.69 -1.32
CA ASP A 104 13.32 25.63 -2.40
C ASP A 104 13.83 24.93 -3.66
N GLY A 105 13.22 25.27 -4.80
CA GLY A 105 13.57 24.71 -6.09
C GLY A 105 13.10 23.26 -6.35
N PHE A 106 12.37 22.62 -5.42
CA PHE A 106 11.89 21.25 -5.58
C PHE A 106 11.06 21.06 -6.85
N LEU A 107 10.01 21.88 -7.04
CA LEU A 107 9.11 21.78 -8.19
C LEU A 107 9.83 22.05 -9.53
N GLU A 108 10.91 22.82 -9.50
CA GLU A 108 11.74 23.08 -10.69
C GLU A 108 12.64 21.88 -11.00
N ARG A 109 13.29 21.31 -9.99
CA ARG A 109 14.17 20.14 -10.17
C ARG A 109 13.40 18.89 -10.59
N THR A 110 12.18 18.71 -10.11
CA THR A 110 11.35 17.54 -10.41
C THR A 110 10.48 17.72 -11.64
N ARG A 111 10.56 18.87 -12.32
CA ARG A 111 9.76 19.14 -13.51
C ARG A 111 10.01 18.10 -14.59
N GLY A 112 8.97 17.33 -14.93
CA GLY A 112 9.02 16.24 -15.92
C GLY A 112 9.48 14.90 -15.36
N ALA A 113 10.18 14.87 -14.21
CA ALA A 113 10.62 13.65 -13.55
C ALA A 113 9.68 13.24 -12.40
N GLY A 114 8.87 14.14 -11.89
CA GLY A 114 7.94 13.88 -10.81
C GLY A 114 6.66 14.68 -10.94
N MET A 115 5.61 14.24 -10.26
CA MET A 115 4.33 14.94 -10.16
C MET A 115 3.85 14.96 -8.72
N VAL A 116 3.35 16.10 -8.29
CA VAL A 116 2.75 16.28 -6.97
C VAL A 116 1.30 16.68 -7.14
N THR A 117 0.40 16.04 -6.39
CA THR A 117 -1.00 16.46 -6.31
C THR A 117 -1.37 16.84 -4.89
N ALA A 118 -2.11 17.94 -4.76
CA ALA A 118 -2.71 18.39 -3.51
C ALA A 118 -4.12 17.81 -3.30
N THR A 119 -4.62 17.07 -4.28
CA THR A 119 -5.95 16.48 -4.26
C THR A 119 -5.88 14.99 -4.03
N TRP A 120 -7.03 14.39 -3.73
CA TRP A 120 -7.16 12.95 -3.61
C TRP A 120 -6.72 12.24 -4.89
N ALA A 121 -5.78 11.33 -4.78
CA ALA A 121 -5.36 10.49 -5.90
C ALA A 121 -6.24 9.24 -6.01
N PRO A 122 -6.58 8.80 -7.23
CA PRO A 122 -7.24 7.50 -7.44
C PRO A 122 -6.26 6.36 -7.17
N GLN A 123 -5.99 6.06 -5.89
CA GLN A 123 -4.92 5.16 -5.45
C GLN A 123 -4.93 3.81 -6.16
N VAL A 124 -6.11 3.20 -6.32
CA VAL A 124 -6.25 1.92 -7.04
C VAL A 124 -5.83 2.06 -8.50
N GLY A 125 -6.24 3.17 -9.16
CA GLY A 125 -5.80 3.49 -10.52
C GLY A 125 -4.30 3.63 -10.64
N VAL A 126 -3.68 4.35 -9.69
CA VAL A 126 -2.23 4.55 -9.61
C VAL A 126 -1.51 3.23 -9.40
N LEU A 127 -1.87 2.46 -8.37
CA LEU A 127 -1.22 1.19 -8.04
C LEU A 127 -1.40 0.12 -9.12
N SER A 128 -2.46 0.20 -9.92
CA SER A 128 -2.68 -0.70 -11.05
C SER A 128 -1.97 -0.27 -12.33
N HIS A 129 -1.31 0.90 -12.33
CA HIS A 129 -0.68 1.44 -13.53
C HIS A 129 0.67 0.78 -13.80
N PRO A 130 0.97 0.36 -15.04
CA PRO A 130 2.21 -0.37 -15.38
C PRO A 130 3.50 0.44 -15.17
N SER A 131 3.44 1.76 -15.07
CA SER A 131 4.61 2.58 -14.74
C SER A 131 4.96 2.54 -13.25
N VAL A 132 4.00 2.18 -12.36
CA VAL A 132 4.21 2.21 -10.92
C VAL A 132 4.90 0.93 -10.47
N TYR A 133 6.04 1.11 -9.82
CA TYR A 133 6.99 0.08 -9.47
C TYR A 133 7.15 -0.13 -7.96
N GLY A 134 6.95 0.92 -7.18
CA GLY A 134 7.06 0.90 -5.74
C GLY A 134 6.08 1.85 -5.09
N PHE A 135 5.76 1.58 -3.82
CA PHE A 135 4.82 2.37 -3.04
C PHE A 135 5.39 2.70 -1.66
N VAL A 136 5.67 3.97 -1.41
CA VAL A 136 5.97 4.47 -0.07
C VAL A 136 4.65 4.71 0.65
N THR A 137 4.36 3.90 1.64
CA THR A 137 3.04 3.86 2.30
C THR A 137 3.14 4.01 3.81
N HIS A 138 2.14 4.68 4.40
CA HIS A 138 1.95 4.74 5.85
C HIS A 138 1.53 3.39 6.47
N CYS A 139 1.36 2.34 5.69
CA CYS A 139 0.94 1.01 6.12
C CYS A 139 -0.49 0.93 6.70
N GLY A 140 -1.38 1.84 6.34
CA GLY A 140 -2.82 1.66 6.58
C GLY A 140 -3.32 0.42 5.83
N TRP A 141 -4.14 -0.41 6.51
CA TRP A 141 -4.46 -1.75 6.01
C TRP A 141 -5.07 -1.78 4.60
N ASN A 142 -5.97 -0.84 4.28
CA ASN A 142 -6.55 -0.77 2.93
C ASN A 142 -5.49 -0.49 1.86
N SER A 143 -4.57 0.45 2.13
CA SER A 143 -3.47 0.77 1.20
C SER A 143 -2.51 -0.41 1.01
N VAL A 144 -2.26 -1.17 2.08
CA VAL A 144 -1.48 -2.42 2.04
C VAL A 144 -2.17 -3.44 1.13
N MET A 145 -3.46 -3.64 1.33
CA MET A 145 -4.25 -4.59 0.53
C MET A 145 -4.27 -4.20 -0.95
N GLU A 146 -4.51 -2.92 -1.25
CA GLU A 146 -4.49 -2.40 -2.61
C GLU A 146 -3.12 -2.61 -3.27
N SER A 147 -2.03 -2.34 -2.55
CA SER A 147 -0.68 -2.57 -3.05
C SER A 147 -0.41 -4.06 -3.34
N MET A 148 -0.79 -4.96 -2.43
CA MET A 148 -0.61 -6.41 -2.63
C MET A 148 -1.40 -6.95 -3.81
N VAL A 149 -2.66 -6.53 -3.96
CA VAL A 149 -3.53 -6.97 -5.06
C VAL A 149 -3.02 -6.50 -6.42
N HIS A 150 -2.32 -5.38 -6.46
CA HIS A 150 -1.70 -4.86 -7.68
C HIS A 150 -0.24 -5.28 -7.88
N GLY A 151 0.33 -6.03 -6.92
CA GLY A 151 1.68 -6.56 -7.05
C GLY A 151 2.79 -5.52 -6.89
N VAL A 152 2.52 -4.41 -6.19
CA VAL A 152 3.45 -3.31 -5.98
C VAL A 152 4.22 -3.48 -4.68
N ALA A 153 5.55 -3.46 -4.75
CA ALA A 153 6.42 -3.57 -3.59
C ALA A 153 6.38 -2.30 -2.73
N MET A 154 6.52 -2.44 -1.40
CA MET A 154 6.30 -1.34 -0.49
C MET A 154 7.57 -0.88 0.23
N VAL A 155 7.65 0.43 0.48
CA VAL A 155 8.46 1.03 1.53
C VAL A 155 7.53 1.35 2.69
N ALA A 156 7.69 0.62 3.79
CA ALA A 156 6.81 0.70 4.95
C ALA A 156 7.21 1.86 5.86
N TRP A 157 6.43 2.92 5.84
CA TRP A 157 6.66 4.15 6.61
C TRP A 157 5.50 4.44 7.56
N PRO A 158 5.36 3.66 8.66
CA PRO A 158 4.22 3.80 9.57
C PRO A 158 4.29 5.11 10.37
N LEU A 159 3.17 5.79 10.51
CA LEU A 159 3.05 7.05 11.25
C LEU A 159 2.51 6.82 12.66
N TYR A 160 1.37 6.13 12.82
CA TYR A 160 0.69 5.95 14.11
C TYR A 160 -0.14 4.67 14.15
N ALA A 161 -0.77 4.41 15.28
CA ALA A 161 -1.72 3.32 15.55
C ALA A 161 -1.22 1.92 15.10
N GLU A 162 -2.09 1.14 14.49
CA GLU A 162 -1.82 -0.22 13.99
C GLU A 162 -0.81 -0.27 12.84
N GLN A 163 -0.52 0.87 12.21
CA GLN A 163 0.41 0.95 11.08
C GLN A 163 1.80 0.39 11.41
N LYS A 164 2.26 0.55 12.66
CA LYS A 164 3.54 -0.01 13.13
C LYS A 164 3.53 -1.54 13.15
N MET A 165 2.41 -2.15 13.52
CA MET A 165 2.23 -3.60 13.49
C MET A 165 2.18 -4.09 12.05
N ASN A 166 1.40 -3.41 11.20
CA ASN A 166 1.30 -3.73 9.79
C ASN A 166 2.68 -3.66 9.10
N ALA A 167 3.42 -2.57 9.33
CA ALA A 167 4.76 -2.40 8.79
C ALA A 167 5.70 -3.54 9.18
N ARG A 168 5.66 -3.97 10.46
CA ARG A 168 6.47 -5.09 10.93
C ARG A 168 6.09 -6.39 10.21
N ALA A 169 4.81 -6.70 10.13
CA ALA A 169 4.34 -7.89 9.43
C ALA A 169 4.76 -7.89 7.95
N LEU A 170 4.65 -6.75 7.25
CA LEU A 170 5.06 -6.62 5.85
C LEU A 170 6.55 -6.89 5.64
N VAL A 171 7.39 -6.40 6.56
CA VAL A 171 8.84 -6.65 6.52
C VAL A 171 9.15 -8.11 6.82
N GLU A 172 8.50 -8.72 7.83
CA GLU A 172 8.66 -10.14 8.17
C GLU A 172 8.19 -11.06 7.01
N MET A 173 7.17 -10.67 6.28
CA MET A 173 6.72 -11.34 5.06
C MET A 173 7.69 -11.12 3.87
N GLY A 174 8.60 -10.19 3.96
CA GLY A 174 9.53 -9.81 2.90
C GLY A 174 8.87 -9.17 1.67
N VAL A 175 7.75 -8.48 1.87
CA VAL A 175 7.02 -7.73 0.81
C VAL A 175 7.24 -6.22 0.91
N ALA A 176 7.93 -5.78 1.94
CA ALA A 176 8.29 -4.39 2.15
C ALA A 176 9.68 -4.26 2.78
N VAL A 177 10.27 -3.08 2.61
CA VAL A 177 11.41 -2.60 3.41
C VAL A 177 10.97 -1.46 4.29
N ARG A 178 11.67 -1.25 5.40
CA ARG A 178 11.38 -0.15 6.31
C ARG A 178 12.60 0.76 6.40
N PRO A 179 12.43 2.09 6.24
CA PRO A 179 13.52 3.03 6.49
C PRO A 179 13.84 3.12 7.98
N GLU A 180 15.10 3.37 8.29
CA GLU A 180 15.57 3.61 9.65
C GLU A 180 15.58 5.10 9.95
N ALA A 181 14.97 5.48 11.07
CA ALA A 181 15.03 6.86 11.54
C ALA A 181 16.37 7.11 12.24
N GLY A 182 16.93 8.30 12.06
CA GLY A 182 18.06 8.78 12.83
C GLY A 182 17.74 9.03 14.30
N ASP A 183 18.71 9.52 15.06
CA ASP A 183 18.61 9.76 16.52
C ASP A 183 17.47 10.74 16.89
N GLU A 184 17.14 11.66 16.01
CA GLU A 184 16.04 12.63 16.18
C GLU A 184 14.67 12.10 15.71
N GLY A 185 14.60 10.84 15.30
CA GLY A 185 13.37 10.22 14.80
C GLY A 185 13.01 10.60 13.36
N VAL A 186 13.85 11.37 12.69
CA VAL A 186 13.70 11.77 11.28
C VAL A 186 14.39 10.75 10.38
N VAL A 187 13.72 10.34 9.32
CA VAL A 187 14.32 9.51 8.26
C VAL A 187 15.03 10.45 7.29
N GLY A 188 16.36 10.43 7.31
CA GLY A 188 17.17 11.31 6.49
C GLY A 188 17.15 10.93 5.00
N ARG A 189 17.45 11.90 4.15
CA ARG A 189 17.44 11.79 2.68
C ARG A 189 18.20 10.58 2.14
N ALA A 190 19.41 10.35 2.65
CA ALA A 190 20.26 9.23 2.22
C ALA A 190 19.59 7.86 2.50
N GLU A 191 18.86 7.76 3.61
CA GLU A 191 18.12 6.55 3.95
C GLU A 191 16.87 6.38 3.07
N VAL A 192 16.16 7.47 2.78
CA VAL A 192 15.04 7.44 1.81
C VAL A 192 15.53 6.96 0.45
N GLU A 193 16.62 7.54 -0.04
CA GLU A 193 17.23 7.13 -1.31
C GLU A 193 17.64 5.65 -1.28
N ARG A 194 18.27 5.21 -0.21
CA ARG A 194 18.70 3.82 -0.03
C ARG A 194 17.54 2.85 -0.13
N VAL A 195 16.44 3.06 0.63
CA VAL A 195 15.29 2.12 0.65
C VAL A 195 14.52 2.16 -0.66
N VAL A 196 14.41 3.32 -1.30
CA VAL A 196 13.76 3.44 -2.61
C VAL A 196 14.59 2.69 -3.67
N ARG A 197 15.89 2.94 -3.74
CA ARG A 197 16.79 2.20 -4.66
C ARG A 197 16.77 0.69 -4.40
N LEU A 198 16.71 0.28 -3.14
CA LEU A 198 16.63 -1.13 -2.77
C LEU A 198 15.38 -1.79 -3.35
N VAL A 199 14.22 -1.14 -3.26
CA VAL A 199 12.97 -1.66 -3.83
C VAL A 199 12.99 -1.63 -5.36
N VAL A 200 13.59 -0.59 -5.95
CA VAL A 200 13.60 -0.34 -7.40
C VAL A 200 14.68 -1.17 -8.10
N GLU A 201 15.87 -1.24 -7.52
CA GLU A 201 17.08 -1.81 -8.12
C GLU A 201 17.55 -3.05 -7.34
N GLY A 202 18.45 -3.80 -7.91
CA GLY A 202 19.18 -4.87 -7.23
C GLY A 202 18.41 -6.19 -7.03
N GLU A 203 19.11 -7.17 -6.49
CA GLU A 203 18.59 -8.54 -6.31
C GLU A 203 17.57 -8.59 -5.18
N GLU A 204 17.81 -7.92 -4.07
CA GLU A 204 16.89 -7.88 -2.93
C GLU A 204 15.53 -7.27 -3.35
N GLY A 205 15.54 -6.19 -4.13
CA GLY A 205 14.33 -5.62 -4.71
C GLY A 205 13.59 -6.60 -5.62
N LYS A 206 14.30 -7.38 -6.43
CA LYS A 206 13.70 -8.44 -7.25
C LYS A 206 13.01 -9.51 -6.40
N GLU A 207 13.62 -9.91 -5.28
CA GLU A 207 13.02 -10.88 -4.36
C GLU A 207 11.75 -10.33 -3.72
N ILE A 208 11.77 -9.09 -3.24
CA ILE A 208 10.61 -8.41 -2.65
C ILE A 208 9.47 -8.39 -3.67
N ARG A 209 9.73 -7.90 -4.87
CA ARG A 209 8.73 -7.86 -5.95
C ARG A 209 8.23 -9.25 -6.33
N GLY A 210 9.10 -10.26 -6.33
CA GLY A 210 8.72 -11.64 -6.56
C GLY A 210 7.74 -12.16 -5.50
N ARG A 211 7.94 -11.81 -4.24
CA ARG A 211 7.03 -12.18 -3.13
C ARG A 211 5.68 -11.43 -3.24
N VAL A 212 5.71 -10.14 -3.55
CA VAL A 212 4.47 -9.36 -3.73
C VAL A 212 3.65 -9.90 -4.90
N ARG A 213 4.27 -10.26 -6.02
CA ARG A 213 3.58 -10.90 -7.17
C ARG A 213 2.96 -12.25 -6.80
N LYS A 214 3.59 -13.03 -5.93
CA LYS A 214 2.98 -14.27 -5.39
C LYS A 214 1.74 -13.94 -4.55
N MET A 215 1.77 -12.88 -3.74
CA MET A 215 0.61 -12.43 -2.98
C MET A 215 -0.52 -11.94 -3.90
N GLN A 216 -0.19 -11.21 -4.95
CA GLN A 216 -1.14 -10.80 -5.98
C GLN A 216 -1.84 -12.01 -6.61
N GLN A 217 -1.07 -13.01 -7.01
CA GLN A 217 -1.63 -14.23 -7.59
C GLN A 217 -2.52 -14.97 -6.60
N SER A 218 -2.07 -15.13 -5.36
CA SER A 218 -2.85 -15.74 -4.28
C SER A 218 -4.16 -14.99 -4.03
N ALA A 219 -4.16 -13.66 -4.09
CA ALA A 219 -5.36 -12.85 -3.96
C ALA A 219 -6.36 -13.12 -5.10
N VAL A 220 -5.88 -13.22 -6.33
CA VAL A 220 -6.72 -13.56 -7.51
C VAL A 220 -7.31 -14.96 -7.38
N GLU A 221 -6.50 -15.94 -6.97
CA GLU A 221 -6.95 -17.32 -6.75
C GLU A 221 -8.01 -17.41 -5.66
N ALA A 222 -7.81 -16.70 -4.55
CA ALA A 222 -8.75 -16.68 -3.45
C ALA A 222 -10.11 -16.03 -3.81
N LEU A 223 -10.16 -15.07 -4.74
CA LEU A 223 -11.39 -14.47 -5.30
C LEU A 223 -12.10 -15.41 -6.29
N GLY A 224 -11.39 -16.30 -6.92
CA GLY A 224 -11.95 -17.22 -7.90
C GLY A 224 -13.11 -18.07 -7.32
N GLY A 225 -13.97 -18.62 -8.18
CA GLY A 225 -15.19 -19.32 -7.77
C GLY A 225 -14.97 -20.53 -6.86
N GLY A 226 -13.75 -21.08 -6.78
CA GLY A 226 -13.34 -22.16 -5.86
C GLY A 226 -12.38 -21.69 -4.75
N GLY A 227 -12.05 -20.41 -4.70
CA GLY A 227 -11.10 -19.83 -3.76
C GLY A 227 -11.68 -19.63 -2.36
N SER A 228 -10.79 -19.40 -1.39
CA SER A 228 -11.15 -19.27 0.03
C SER A 228 -12.19 -18.17 0.30
N SER A 229 -12.01 -17.01 -0.32
CA SER A 229 -12.92 -15.87 -0.15
C SER A 229 -14.19 -15.97 -0.98
N GLY A 230 -14.11 -16.43 -2.22
CA GLY A 230 -15.28 -16.71 -3.05
C GLY A 230 -16.23 -17.70 -2.38
N GLY A 231 -15.67 -18.77 -1.78
CA GLY A 231 -16.42 -19.73 -0.99
C GLY A 231 -17.04 -19.14 0.28
N CYS A 232 -16.31 -18.25 0.98
CA CYS A 232 -16.86 -17.54 2.15
C CYS A 232 -18.02 -16.62 1.78
N LEU A 233 -17.89 -15.82 0.74
CA LEU A 233 -18.97 -14.94 0.25
C LEU A 233 -20.21 -15.74 -0.15
N SER A 234 -20.04 -16.85 -0.84
CA SER A 234 -21.14 -17.73 -1.24
C SER A 234 -21.87 -18.32 -0.02
N ARG A 235 -21.14 -18.71 1.02
CA ARG A 235 -21.74 -19.21 2.27
C ARG A 235 -22.51 -18.10 2.99
N LEU A 236 -21.91 -16.94 3.17
CA LEU A 236 -22.58 -15.80 3.80
C LEU A 236 -23.87 -15.42 3.06
N GLY A 237 -23.84 -15.40 1.73
CA GLY A 237 -25.03 -15.13 0.93
C GLY A 237 -26.15 -16.14 1.17
N LYS A 238 -25.84 -17.43 1.30
CA LYS A 238 -26.82 -18.48 1.63
C LYS A 238 -27.35 -18.34 3.06
N GLU A 239 -26.47 -18.17 4.05
CA GLU A 239 -26.88 -18.00 5.45
C GLU A 239 -27.83 -16.80 5.63
N TRP A 240 -27.56 -15.69 4.95
CA TRP A 240 -28.42 -14.51 4.97
C TRP A 240 -29.77 -14.75 4.28
N TRP A 241 -29.77 -15.43 3.15
CA TRP A 241 -30.99 -15.75 2.42
C TRP A 241 -31.87 -16.71 3.21
N ASP A 242 -31.30 -17.77 3.74
CA ASP A 242 -32.03 -18.78 4.52
C ASP A 242 -32.51 -18.21 5.87
N GLY A 243 -31.75 -17.32 6.53
CA GLY A 243 -32.14 -16.63 7.75
C GLY A 243 -33.18 -15.54 7.58
N SER A 244 -33.42 -15.05 6.36
CA SER A 244 -34.43 -14.02 6.04
C SER A 244 -35.81 -14.62 5.67
N THR A 245 -35.87 -15.93 5.55
CA THR A 245 -37.12 -16.69 5.17
C THR A 245 -37.78 -17.39 6.35
N GLY A 246 -37.32 -17.14 7.64
CA GLY A 246 -37.84 -17.72 8.87
C GLY A 246 -38.75 -16.78 9.69
#